data_e2e3f545c1e9deec9a63da2baa823e7b
#
_entry.id   e2e3f545c1e9deec9a63da2baa823e7b
#
_cell.length_a   1.000
_cell.length_b   1.000
_cell.length_c   1.000
_cell.angle_alpha   90.00
_cell.angle_beta   90.00
_cell.angle_gamma   90.00
#
_symmetry.space_group_name_H-M   'P 1'
#
loop_
_entity.id
_entity.type
_entity.pdbx_description
1 polymer ?
#
loop_
_entity_poly.entity_id
_entity_poly.type
_entity_poly.pdbx_seq_one_letter_code
_entity_poly.pdbx_strand_id
1 'polypeptide(L)'
;MALHPSKVADKIIDYMNKNNTTYLAVPWADFYTLTERGAIREAFMNDLKEEMKEKSLLISYGQAIVGIMKDYSPPNITHNFRNDDGAC
;
A
#
# COMPACT_ATOMS: atom_id res chain seq x y z
N MET A 1 21.70 0.64 -2.91
CA MET A 1 21.30 1.64 -3.88
C MET A 1 19.78 1.86 -3.79
N ALA A 2 19.33 3.12 -3.80
CA ALA A 2 17.91 3.41 -3.66
C ALA A 2 17.12 2.94 -4.88
N LEU A 3 15.97 2.34 -4.64
CA LEU A 3 15.12 1.84 -5.70
C LEU A 3 14.19 2.93 -6.22
N HIS A 4 13.91 2.89 -7.52
CA HIS A 4 12.93 3.76 -8.13
C HIS A 4 11.52 3.38 -7.65
N PRO A 5 10.58 4.35 -7.55
CA PRO A 5 9.22 4.02 -7.10
C PRO A 5 8.56 2.87 -7.85
N SER A 6 8.76 2.76 -9.17
CA SER A 6 8.17 1.68 -9.93
C SER A 6 8.71 0.31 -9.50
N LYS A 7 9.99 0.25 -9.15
CA LYS A 7 10.59 -1.00 -8.67
C LYS A 7 10.09 -1.38 -7.30
N VAL A 8 9.89 -0.39 -6.43
CA VAL A 8 9.33 -0.64 -5.11
C VAL A 8 7.92 -1.18 -5.24
N ALA A 9 7.11 -0.58 -6.11
CA ALA A 9 5.75 -1.06 -6.34
C ALA A 9 5.75 -2.50 -6.86
N ASP A 10 6.66 -2.82 -7.78
CA ASP A 10 6.79 -4.18 -8.31
C ASP A 10 7.13 -5.18 -7.21
N LYS A 11 8.08 -4.82 -6.34
CA LYS A 11 8.46 -5.69 -5.22
C LYS A 11 7.28 -5.95 -4.30
N ILE A 12 6.50 -4.92 -4.03
CA ILE A 12 5.37 -5.03 -3.12
C ILE A 12 4.29 -5.92 -3.73
N ILE A 13 3.94 -5.69 -4.99
CA ILE A 13 2.88 -6.50 -5.60
C ILE A 13 3.31 -7.96 -5.75
N ASP A 14 4.58 -8.19 -6.07
CA ASP A 14 5.13 -9.56 -6.12
C ASP A 14 5.02 -10.24 -4.77
N TYR A 15 5.38 -9.53 -3.71
CA TYR A 15 5.30 -10.07 -2.36
C TYR A 15 3.86 -10.41 -2.00
N MET A 16 2.93 -9.51 -2.30
CA MET A 16 1.52 -9.73 -1.97
C MET A 16 0.95 -10.90 -2.75
N ASN A 17 1.29 -11.02 -4.03
CA ASN A 17 0.82 -12.13 -4.86
C ASN A 17 1.42 -13.45 -4.40
N LYS A 18 2.70 -13.45 -4.08
CA LYS A 18 3.39 -14.65 -3.63
C LYS A 18 2.84 -15.18 -2.33
N ASN A 19 2.44 -14.29 -1.44
CA ASN A 19 1.89 -14.65 -0.14
C ASN A 19 0.37 -14.69 -0.12
N ASN A 20 -0.25 -14.45 -1.27
CA ASN A 20 -1.69 -14.48 -1.43
C ASN A 20 -2.39 -13.59 -0.41
N THR A 21 -1.89 -12.38 -0.23
CA THR A 21 -2.45 -11.42 0.72
C THR A 21 -3.00 -10.20 0.00
N THR A 22 -4.03 -9.60 0.57
CA THR A 22 -4.65 -8.39 0.02
C THR A 22 -4.33 -7.16 0.86
N TYR A 23 -3.68 -7.34 2.00
CA TYR A 23 -3.33 -6.27 2.91
C TYR A 23 -1.95 -6.52 3.48
N LEU A 24 -1.20 -5.46 3.66
CA LEU A 24 0.16 -5.54 4.18
C LEU A 24 0.41 -4.35 5.09
N ALA A 25 0.86 -4.61 6.31
CA ALA A 25 1.28 -3.58 7.26
C ALA A 25 2.78 -3.69 7.42
N VAL A 26 3.49 -2.63 7.06
CA VAL A 26 4.95 -2.64 7.03
C VAL A 26 5.48 -1.60 8.01
N PRO A 27 6.19 -2.01 9.06
CA PRO A 27 6.84 -1.04 9.93
C PRO A 27 7.81 -0.17 9.13
N TRP A 28 8.01 1.07 9.57
CA TRP A 28 8.87 1.99 8.84
C TRP A 28 10.29 1.44 8.64
N ALA A 29 10.84 0.76 9.63
CA ALA A 29 12.17 0.19 9.50
C ALA A 29 12.23 -0.80 8.33
N ASP A 30 11.20 -1.63 8.19
CA ASP A 30 11.13 -2.58 7.10
C ASP A 30 10.87 -1.88 5.77
N PHE A 31 10.12 -0.78 5.81
CA PHE A 31 9.86 -0.01 4.61
C PHE A 31 11.15 0.63 4.07
N TYR A 32 12.00 1.14 4.96
CA TYR A 32 13.32 1.65 4.55
C TYR A 32 14.14 0.55 3.89
N THR A 33 14.11 -0.65 4.45
CA THR A 33 14.82 -1.79 3.89
C THR A 33 14.26 -2.17 2.52
N LEU A 34 12.94 -2.20 2.40
CA LEU A 34 12.26 -2.55 1.16
C LEU A 34 12.60 -1.57 0.03
N THR A 35 12.65 -0.29 0.33
CA THR A 35 12.95 0.73 -0.66
C THR A 35 14.44 0.94 -0.88
N GLU A 36 15.27 0.34 -0.02
CA GLU A 36 16.73 0.51 -0.05
C GLU A 36 17.13 1.98 0.05
N ARG A 37 16.38 2.74 0.82
CA ARG A 37 16.64 4.16 1.01
C ARG A 37 16.99 4.47 2.45
N GLY A 38 17.96 5.36 2.65
CA GLY A 38 18.28 5.85 3.98
C GLY A 38 17.37 6.97 4.43
N ALA A 39 16.70 7.62 3.50
CA ALA A 39 15.74 8.68 3.79
C ALA A 39 14.62 8.62 2.77
N ILE A 40 13.39 8.83 3.24
CA ILE A 40 12.21 8.80 2.37
C ILE A 40 11.59 10.18 2.40
N ARG A 41 11.58 10.82 1.23
CA ARG A 41 11.08 12.18 1.09
C ARG A 41 9.67 12.19 0.56
N GLU A 42 8.99 13.31 0.74
CA GLU A 42 7.61 13.46 0.30
C GLU A 42 7.46 13.22 -1.20
N ALA A 43 8.41 13.69 -2.00
CA ALA A 43 8.36 13.47 -3.44
C ALA A 43 8.36 11.99 -3.79
N PHE A 44 9.20 11.20 -3.11
CA PHE A 44 9.22 9.76 -3.32
C PHE A 44 7.90 9.12 -2.91
N MET A 45 7.36 9.54 -1.76
CA MET A 45 6.09 8.99 -1.28
C MET A 45 4.95 9.26 -2.25
N ASN A 46 4.92 10.46 -2.82
CA ASN A 46 3.89 10.82 -3.80
C ASN A 46 4.06 10.01 -5.08
N ASP A 47 5.29 9.86 -5.56
CA ASP A 47 5.57 9.08 -6.77
C ASP A 47 5.21 7.63 -6.57
N LEU A 48 5.53 7.07 -5.41
CA LEU A 48 5.19 5.69 -5.10
C LEU A 48 3.67 5.50 -5.04
N LYS A 49 2.97 6.46 -4.46
CA LYS A 49 1.52 6.41 -4.38
C LYS A 49 0.91 6.34 -5.78
N GLU A 50 1.43 7.11 -6.74
CA GLU A 50 0.94 7.07 -8.11
C GLU A 50 1.26 5.74 -8.79
N GLU A 51 2.46 5.21 -8.57
CA GLU A 51 2.82 3.90 -9.13
C GLU A 51 1.94 2.79 -8.57
N MET A 52 1.65 2.84 -7.27
CA MET A 52 0.78 1.87 -6.63
C MET A 52 -0.64 1.96 -7.18
N LYS A 53 -1.12 3.17 -7.39
CA LYS A 53 -2.44 3.39 -7.96
C LYS A 53 -2.58 2.77 -9.33
N GLU A 54 -1.55 2.86 -10.15
CA GLU A 54 -1.56 2.25 -11.47
C GLU A 54 -1.63 0.73 -11.41
N LYS A 55 -1.19 0.15 -10.31
CA LYS A 55 -1.22 -1.30 -10.10
C LYS A 55 -2.42 -1.73 -9.26
N SER A 56 -3.39 -0.85 -9.08
CA SER A 56 -4.59 -1.09 -8.27
C SER A 56 -4.24 -1.40 -6.82
N LEU A 57 -3.30 -0.64 -6.27
CA LEU A 57 -2.92 -0.72 -4.88
C LEU A 57 -3.12 0.62 -4.20
N LEU A 58 -3.46 0.57 -2.92
CA LEU A 58 -3.53 1.76 -2.08
C LEU A 58 -2.40 1.71 -1.06
N ILE A 59 -1.78 2.86 -0.82
CA ILE A 59 -0.74 2.95 0.19
C ILE A 59 -1.09 4.11 1.13
N SER A 60 -0.91 3.87 2.42
CA SER A 60 -1.20 4.86 3.45
C SER A 60 0.00 4.94 4.39
N TYR A 61 0.49 6.15 4.60
CA TYR A 61 1.67 6.38 5.43
C TYR A 61 1.22 6.80 6.82
N GLY A 62 1.42 5.91 7.78
CA GLY A 62 1.11 6.21 9.18
C GLY A 62 2.36 6.63 9.93
N GLN A 63 2.21 6.84 11.23
CA GLN A 63 3.35 7.20 12.08
C GLN A 63 4.22 5.99 12.41
N ALA A 64 3.60 4.85 12.64
CA ALA A 64 4.34 3.65 13.03
C ALA A 64 4.50 2.65 11.90
N ILE A 65 3.54 2.62 10.98
CA ILE A 65 3.53 1.64 9.91
C ILE A 65 3.11 2.28 8.60
N VAL A 66 3.43 1.58 7.51
CA VAL A 66 2.92 1.89 6.18
C VAL A 66 1.92 0.81 5.82
N GLY A 67 0.69 1.20 5.51
CA GLY A 67 -0.35 0.24 5.14
C GLY A 67 -0.50 0.17 3.63
N ILE A 68 -0.61 -1.03 3.11
CA ILE A 68 -0.77 -1.27 1.67
C ILE A 68 -1.90 -2.27 1.49
N MET A 69 -2.82 -1.99 0.59
CA MET A 69 -3.90 -2.92 0.32
C MET A 69 -4.27 -2.88 -1.15
N LYS A 70 -4.86 -3.95 -1.63
CA LYS A 70 -5.34 -4.02 -3.00
C LYS A 70 -6.62 -3.20 -3.12
N ASP A 71 -6.67 -2.40 -4.17
CA ASP A 71 -7.80 -1.48 -4.39
C ASP A 71 -8.81 -2.13 -5.32
N TYR A 72 -9.63 -3.00 -4.75
CA TYR A 72 -10.78 -3.52 -5.48
C TYR A 72 -11.91 -3.75 -4.48
N SER A 73 -13.14 -3.65 -4.95
CA SER A 73 -14.30 -3.70 -4.08
C SER A 73 -14.75 -5.13 -3.85
N PRO A 74 -14.57 -5.67 -2.65
CA PRO A 74 -15.20 -6.95 -2.31
C PRO A 74 -16.71 -6.76 -2.32
N PRO A 75 -17.46 -7.67 -2.90
CA PRO A 75 -18.90 -7.46 -3.12
C PRO A 75 -19.73 -7.18 -1.88
N ASN A 76 -19.29 -7.63 -0.72
CA ASN A 76 -20.14 -7.58 0.46
C ASN A 76 -19.81 -6.51 1.49
N ILE A 77 -18.61 -6.00 1.47
CA ILE A 77 -18.15 -5.11 2.54
C ILE A 77 -18.78 -3.73 2.44
N THR A 78 -18.76 -3.14 1.25
CA THR A 78 -19.36 -1.82 1.05
C THR A 78 -20.85 -1.84 1.33
N HIS A 79 -21.50 -2.93 1.00
CA HIS A 79 -22.92 -3.07 1.24
C HIS A 79 -23.25 -3.01 2.72
N ASN A 80 -22.49 -3.72 3.52
CA ASN A 80 -22.72 -3.76 4.96
C ASN A 80 -22.47 -2.41 5.60
N PHE A 81 -21.46 -1.73 5.16
CA PHE A 81 -21.13 -0.42 5.67
C PHE A 81 -22.23 0.59 5.35
N ARG A 82 -22.75 0.51 4.16
CA ARG A 82 -23.83 1.36 3.72
C ARG A 82 -25.11 1.12 4.52
N ASN A 83 -25.38 -0.13 4.85
CA ASN A 83 -26.54 -0.49 5.66
C ASN A 83 -26.44 0.12 7.06
N ASP A 84 -25.27 0.12 7.63
CA ASP A 84 -25.06 0.73 8.93
C ASP A 84 -25.39 2.22 8.90
N ASP A 85 -24.94 2.89 7.86
CA ASP A 85 -25.25 4.29 7.68
C ASP A 85 -26.75 4.51 7.56
N GLY A 86 -27.41 3.65 6.81
CA GLY A 86 -28.84 3.76 6.61
C GLY A 86 -29.64 3.46 7.85
N ALA A 87 -29.09 2.64 8.74
CA ALA A 87 -29.78 2.27 9.96
C ALA A 87 -29.76 3.38 11.01
N CYS A 88 -28.81 4.28 10.90
CA CYS A 88 -28.72 5.41 11.85
C CYS A 88 -29.56 6.63 11.47
#